data_bc140b0cae1e2fd2b3e3a298735d534a
#
_entry.id   bc140b0cae1e2fd2b3e3a298735d534a
#
_cell.length_a   1.000
_cell.length_b   1.000
_cell.length_c   1.000
_cell.angle_alpha   90.00
_cell.angle_beta   90.00
_cell.angle_gamma   90.00
#
_symmetry.space_group_name_H-M   'P 1'
#
loop_
_entity.id
_entity.type
_entity.pdbx_description
1 polymer ?
#
loop_
_entity_poly.entity_id
_entity_poly.type
_entity_poly.pdbx_seq_one_letter_code
_entity_poly.pdbx_strand_id
1 'polypeptide(L)'
;VPVGKITTLIGPNGCGKSTLLRSMIGYIHSPRECVTILGKPLQSYSQNELARQMAFLPQVPNMPKDMTVEELVYCGRYPYQTWWKNTAKEDREIVDYALDITKTNHLREQLIPSLSGGERQRVWIAMALAQQPKLLVLDEPTTYLDINHQLEIMELLKRLNKEQDLTVLMVLHELTQAVQYSHYMAVIKEGHLVASGETSKIISDELFRDVFSVDVQLDTFDNKKYVRVKGLVE
;
A
#
# COMPACT_ATOMS: atom_id res chain seq x y z
N VAL A 1 2.56 13.11 1.85
CA VAL A 1 1.37 12.26 1.75
C VAL A 1 0.27 12.90 2.56
N PRO A 2 -0.83 13.39 1.94
CA PRO A 2 -1.96 13.96 2.68
C PRO A 2 -2.70 12.90 3.50
N VAL A 3 -3.09 13.28 4.73
CA VAL A 3 -3.82 12.39 5.65
C VAL A 3 -5.21 12.07 5.10
N GLY A 4 -5.68 10.85 5.29
CA GLY A 4 -6.98 10.37 4.80
C GLY A 4 -7.07 10.29 3.27
N LYS A 5 -5.94 10.23 2.56
CA LYS A 5 -5.91 10.14 1.10
C LYS A 5 -5.10 8.95 0.63
N ILE A 6 -5.43 8.48 -0.56
CA ILE A 6 -4.63 7.50 -1.29
C ILE A 6 -3.62 8.26 -2.14
N THR A 7 -2.32 8.02 -1.91
CA THR A 7 -1.21 8.57 -2.69
C THR A 7 -0.47 7.44 -3.37
N THR A 8 -0.19 7.57 -4.66
CA THR A 8 0.55 6.57 -5.42
C THR A 8 1.87 7.12 -5.94
N LEU A 9 2.92 6.33 -5.79
CA LEU A 9 4.20 6.55 -6.44
C LEU A 9 4.23 5.80 -7.77
N ILE A 10 4.49 6.51 -8.85
CA ILE A 10 4.68 5.92 -10.19
C ILE A 10 6.03 6.34 -10.79
N GLY A 11 6.48 5.60 -11.79
CA GLY A 11 7.71 5.88 -12.52
C GLY A 11 8.24 4.61 -13.19
N PRO A 12 9.21 4.72 -14.11
CA PRO A 12 9.82 3.58 -14.79
C PRO A 12 10.46 2.58 -13.82
N ASN A 13 10.73 1.37 -14.30
CA ASN A 13 11.47 0.38 -13.53
C ASN A 13 12.89 0.90 -13.22
N GLY A 14 13.35 0.64 -12.00
CA GLY A 14 14.68 1.08 -11.55
C GLY A 14 14.81 2.57 -11.20
N CYS A 15 13.76 3.40 -11.32
CA CYS A 15 13.84 4.84 -11.01
C CYS A 15 13.93 5.17 -9.51
N GLY A 16 13.88 4.17 -8.60
CA GLY A 16 14.09 4.36 -7.17
C GLY A 16 12.82 4.38 -6.31
N LYS A 17 11.62 4.02 -6.82
CA LYS A 17 10.35 4.02 -6.06
C LYS A 17 10.42 3.22 -4.76
N SER A 18 10.79 1.94 -4.82
CA SER A 18 10.88 1.08 -3.63
C SER A 18 12.01 1.52 -2.69
N THR A 19 13.09 2.08 -3.20
CA THR A 19 14.17 2.66 -2.38
C THR A 19 13.66 3.87 -1.61
N LEU A 20 12.96 4.79 -2.27
CA LEU A 20 12.33 5.94 -1.62
C LEU A 20 11.32 5.48 -0.57
N LEU A 21 10.43 4.54 -0.93
CA LEU A 21 9.44 4.00 0.00
C LEU A 21 10.11 3.41 1.26
N ARG A 22 11.15 2.58 1.09
CA ARG A 22 11.92 1.98 2.21
C ARG A 22 12.65 3.01 3.05
N SER A 23 13.11 4.11 2.45
CA SER A 23 13.68 5.24 3.20
C SER A 23 12.62 5.98 4.01
N MET A 24 11.43 6.19 3.44
CA MET A 24 10.31 6.87 4.10
C MET A 24 9.77 6.10 5.31
N ILE A 25 9.86 4.77 5.32
CA ILE A 25 9.43 3.92 6.46
C ILE A 25 10.57 3.62 7.44
N GLY A 26 11.78 4.14 7.20
CA GLY A 26 12.93 3.93 8.07
C GLY A 26 13.64 2.58 7.90
N TYR A 27 13.30 1.81 6.86
CA TYR A 27 13.96 0.52 6.56
C TYR A 27 15.37 0.73 5.98
N ILE A 28 15.56 1.82 5.24
CA ILE A 28 16.87 2.31 4.78
C ILE A 28 17.16 3.60 5.54
N HIS A 29 18.39 3.70 6.03
CA HIS A 29 18.81 4.91 6.75
C HIS A 29 18.71 6.14 5.82
N SER A 30 17.93 7.12 6.23
CA SER A 30 17.84 8.44 5.59
C SER A 30 18.54 9.49 6.46
N PRO A 31 19.00 10.61 5.87
CA PRO A 31 19.52 11.71 6.68
C PRO A 31 18.55 12.12 7.80
N ARG A 32 19.09 12.57 8.92
CA ARG A 32 18.25 12.97 10.07
C ARG A 32 17.22 14.01 9.65
N GLU A 33 16.00 13.86 10.17
CA GLU A 33 14.88 14.81 10.02
C GLU A 33 14.31 14.98 8.59
N CYS A 34 14.79 14.19 7.61
CA CYS A 34 14.23 14.26 6.25
C CYS A 34 12.82 13.67 6.12
N VAL A 35 12.40 12.81 7.07
CA VAL A 35 11.10 12.16 7.06
C VAL A 35 10.34 12.47 8.33
N THR A 36 9.12 12.97 8.18
CA THR A 36 8.19 13.18 9.27
C THR A 36 6.93 12.34 9.07
N ILE A 37 6.43 11.73 10.14
CA ILE A 37 5.19 10.97 10.17
C ILE A 37 4.29 11.62 11.22
N LEU A 38 3.07 12.04 10.81
CA LEU A 38 2.12 12.72 11.68
C LEU A 38 2.75 13.92 12.43
N GLY A 39 3.60 14.69 11.73
CA GLY A 39 4.27 15.89 12.28
C GLY A 39 5.46 15.63 13.19
N LYS A 40 5.86 14.38 13.39
CA LYS A 40 7.00 13.97 14.22
C LYS A 40 8.12 13.40 13.36
N PRO A 41 9.42 13.73 13.59
CA PRO A 41 10.52 13.09 12.90
C PRO A 41 10.49 11.57 13.06
N LEU A 42 10.73 10.83 11.98
CA LEU A 42 10.70 9.37 11.97
C LEU A 42 11.60 8.75 13.05
N GLN A 43 12.80 9.33 13.25
CA GLN A 43 13.78 8.86 14.20
C GLN A 43 13.39 9.11 15.68
N SER A 44 12.35 9.91 15.94
CA SER A 44 11.85 10.17 17.30
C SER A 44 10.84 9.12 17.77
N TYR A 45 10.42 8.21 16.89
CA TYR A 45 9.56 7.10 17.26
C TYR A 45 10.37 5.91 17.77
N SER A 46 9.92 5.26 18.84
CA SER A 46 10.33 3.89 19.11
C SER A 46 9.74 2.93 18.06
N GLN A 47 10.32 1.74 17.90
CA GLN A 47 9.82 0.76 16.94
C GLN A 47 8.35 0.41 17.17
N ASN A 48 7.94 0.21 18.42
CA ASN A 48 6.54 -0.10 18.75
C ASN A 48 5.60 1.09 18.50
N GLU A 49 6.04 2.32 18.81
CA GLU A 49 5.24 3.51 18.48
C GLU A 49 5.06 3.68 16.99
N LEU A 50 6.12 3.52 16.19
CA LEU A 50 6.06 3.60 14.74
C LEU A 50 5.14 2.51 14.18
N ALA A 51 5.27 1.28 14.65
CA ALA A 51 4.43 0.16 14.23
C ALA A 51 2.94 0.36 14.53
N ARG A 52 2.58 1.11 15.58
CA ARG A 52 1.18 1.51 15.85
C ARG A 52 0.67 2.62 14.94
N GLN A 53 1.52 3.37 14.27
CA GLN A 53 1.11 4.44 13.36
C GLN A 53 1.13 4.00 11.90
N MET A 54 2.03 3.08 11.54
CA MET A 54 2.29 2.73 10.15
C MET A 54 2.48 1.22 10.00
N ALA A 55 1.76 0.63 9.05
CA ALA A 55 2.00 -0.73 8.58
C ALA A 55 2.65 -0.69 7.19
N PHE A 56 3.59 -1.58 6.96
CA PHE A 56 4.28 -1.74 5.68
C PHE A 56 4.12 -3.15 5.13
N LEU A 57 3.69 -3.24 3.88
CA LEU A 57 3.63 -4.49 3.13
C LEU A 57 4.62 -4.43 1.96
N PRO A 58 5.71 -5.19 1.99
CA PRO A 58 6.66 -5.27 0.88
C PRO A 58 6.05 -6.04 -0.30
N GLN A 59 6.63 -5.86 -1.50
CA GLN A 59 6.23 -6.55 -2.73
C GLN A 59 6.22 -8.08 -2.59
N VAL A 60 7.23 -8.63 -1.94
CA VAL A 60 7.35 -10.08 -1.65
C VAL A 60 7.60 -10.23 -0.15
N PRO A 61 6.56 -10.45 0.65
CA PRO A 61 6.75 -10.75 2.07
C PRO A 61 7.42 -12.12 2.29
N ASN A 62 8.21 -12.23 3.35
CA ASN A 62 8.76 -13.51 3.76
C ASN A 62 7.62 -14.46 4.16
N MET A 63 7.52 -15.60 3.50
CA MET A 63 6.44 -16.55 3.70
C MET A 63 6.75 -17.53 4.83
N PRO A 64 6.03 -17.48 5.96
CA PRO A 64 6.14 -18.48 7.00
C PRO A 64 5.57 -19.82 6.48
N LYS A 65 6.30 -20.93 6.72
CA LYS A 65 5.91 -22.24 6.19
C LYS A 65 4.88 -22.96 7.06
N ASP A 66 4.90 -22.69 8.36
CA ASP A 66 4.18 -23.46 9.38
C ASP A 66 3.16 -22.60 10.15
N MET A 67 2.74 -21.47 9.57
CA MET A 67 1.74 -20.59 10.15
C MET A 67 0.40 -20.72 9.44
N THR A 68 -0.68 -20.71 10.22
CA THR A 68 -2.04 -20.52 9.73
C THR A 68 -2.31 -19.06 9.40
N VAL A 69 -3.40 -18.82 8.69
CA VAL A 69 -3.88 -17.46 8.39
C VAL A 69 -4.14 -16.67 9.66
N GLU A 70 -4.82 -17.28 10.65
CA GLU A 70 -5.12 -16.61 11.93
C GLU A 70 -3.85 -16.21 12.67
N GLU A 71 -2.88 -17.13 12.78
CA GLU A 71 -1.60 -16.86 13.44
C GLU A 71 -0.84 -15.72 12.77
N LEU A 72 -0.81 -15.69 11.42
CA LEU A 72 -0.16 -14.60 10.69
C LEU A 72 -0.87 -13.26 10.94
N VAL A 73 -2.20 -13.22 10.87
CA VAL A 73 -2.95 -11.97 11.09
C VAL A 73 -2.78 -11.51 12.54
N TYR A 74 -2.70 -12.44 13.49
CA TYR A 74 -2.44 -12.13 14.91
C TYR A 74 -1.07 -11.49 15.12
N CYS A 75 -0.06 -11.76 14.27
CA CYS A 75 1.24 -11.06 14.32
C CYS A 75 1.10 -9.53 14.18
N GLY A 76 0.06 -9.04 13.51
CA GLY A 76 -0.25 -7.61 13.45
C GLY A 76 -0.49 -6.98 14.82
N ARG A 77 -0.80 -7.79 15.85
CA ARG A 77 -1.04 -7.31 17.22
C ARG A 77 0.22 -7.18 18.08
N TYR A 78 1.39 -7.67 17.62
CA TYR A 78 2.64 -7.61 18.39
C TYR A 78 2.99 -6.21 18.95
N PRO A 79 2.79 -5.10 18.25
CA PRO A 79 3.09 -3.78 18.80
C PRO A 79 2.27 -3.40 20.04
N TYR A 80 1.15 -4.08 20.29
CA TYR A 80 0.24 -3.83 21.40
C TYR A 80 0.41 -4.77 22.57
N GLN A 81 1.09 -5.90 22.36
CA GLN A 81 1.33 -6.88 23.43
C GLN A 81 2.28 -6.31 24.46
N THR A 82 1.87 -6.40 25.72
CA THR A 82 2.68 -6.01 26.88
C THR A 82 2.56 -7.09 27.96
N TRP A 83 3.63 -7.29 28.72
CA TRP A 83 3.69 -8.29 29.79
C TRP A 83 2.60 -8.12 30.87
N TRP A 84 2.00 -6.93 30.95
CA TRP A 84 1.10 -6.53 32.03
C TRP A 84 -0.39 -6.45 31.63
N LYS A 85 -0.69 -6.48 30.34
CA LYS A 85 -2.09 -6.39 29.85
C LYS A 85 -2.52 -7.67 29.18
N ASN A 86 -3.61 -8.25 29.67
CA ASN A 86 -4.29 -9.33 28.97
C ASN A 86 -5.21 -8.71 27.91
N THR A 87 -4.69 -8.51 26.70
CA THR A 87 -5.42 -7.94 25.54
C THR A 87 -6.04 -9.03 24.66
N ALA A 88 -5.97 -10.29 25.06
CA ALA A 88 -6.31 -11.43 24.22
C ALA A 88 -7.72 -11.37 23.62
N LYS A 89 -8.72 -10.83 24.35
CA LYS A 89 -10.08 -10.69 23.84
C LYS A 89 -10.17 -9.57 22.80
N GLU A 90 -9.63 -8.38 23.09
CA GLU A 90 -9.62 -7.23 22.18
C GLU A 90 -8.80 -7.54 20.92
N ASP A 91 -7.64 -8.18 21.07
CA ASP A 91 -6.80 -8.57 19.94
C ASP A 91 -7.52 -9.56 19.02
N ARG A 92 -8.30 -10.51 19.59
CA ARG A 92 -9.11 -11.45 18.82
C ARG A 92 -10.21 -10.74 18.02
N GLU A 93 -10.94 -9.82 18.63
CA GLU A 93 -11.97 -9.02 17.95
C GLU A 93 -11.39 -8.22 16.77
N ILE A 94 -10.17 -7.69 16.92
CA ILE A 94 -9.47 -6.96 15.85
C ILE A 94 -9.02 -7.90 14.73
N VAL A 95 -8.52 -9.09 15.08
CA VAL A 95 -8.15 -10.12 14.10
C VAL A 95 -9.37 -10.60 13.32
N ASP A 96 -10.48 -10.89 14.01
CA ASP A 96 -11.74 -11.28 13.39
C ASP A 96 -12.23 -10.21 12.41
N TYR A 97 -12.22 -8.94 12.83
CA TYR A 97 -12.56 -7.82 11.96
C TYR A 97 -11.64 -7.73 10.72
N ALA A 98 -10.32 -7.89 10.90
CA ALA A 98 -9.36 -7.82 9.80
C ALA A 98 -9.58 -8.97 8.79
N LEU A 99 -9.87 -10.18 9.26
CA LEU A 99 -10.19 -11.34 8.43
C LEU A 99 -11.50 -11.15 7.66
N ASP A 100 -12.52 -10.59 8.30
CA ASP A 100 -13.82 -10.36 7.67
C ASP A 100 -13.77 -9.28 6.60
N ILE A 101 -13.14 -8.14 6.88
CA ILE A 101 -13.07 -7.02 5.92
C ILE A 101 -12.25 -7.37 4.67
N THR A 102 -11.25 -8.24 4.81
CA THR A 102 -10.45 -8.77 3.70
C THR A 102 -11.04 -10.01 3.04
N LYS A 103 -12.18 -10.50 3.53
CA LYS A 103 -12.86 -11.71 3.06
C LYS A 103 -11.98 -12.97 3.13
N THR A 104 -11.17 -13.10 4.18
CA THR A 104 -10.24 -14.22 4.38
C THR A 104 -10.60 -15.10 5.59
N ASN A 105 -11.71 -14.83 6.27
CA ASN A 105 -12.12 -15.55 7.46
C ASN A 105 -12.33 -17.07 7.22
N HIS A 106 -12.82 -17.46 6.03
CA HIS A 106 -12.99 -18.86 5.64
C HIS A 106 -11.66 -19.62 5.43
N LEU A 107 -10.53 -18.89 5.39
CA LEU A 107 -9.18 -19.45 5.24
C LEU A 107 -8.44 -19.55 6.58
N ARG A 108 -9.07 -19.16 7.69
CA ARG A 108 -8.48 -18.94 9.03
C ARG A 108 -7.52 -20.06 9.47
N GLU A 109 -7.92 -21.32 9.29
CA GLU A 109 -7.17 -22.50 9.73
C GLU A 109 -6.19 -23.04 8.65
N GLN A 110 -6.21 -22.46 7.45
CA GLN A 110 -5.33 -22.89 6.37
C GLN A 110 -3.90 -22.38 6.57
N LEU A 111 -2.93 -23.21 6.15
CA LEU A 111 -1.53 -22.81 6.14
C LEU A 111 -1.27 -21.79 5.01
N ILE A 112 -0.45 -20.79 5.27
CA ILE A 112 -0.12 -19.73 4.29
C ILE A 112 0.39 -20.26 2.96
N PRO A 113 1.26 -21.32 2.90
CA PRO A 113 1.73 -21.87 1.63
C PRO A 113 0.64 -22.50 0.75
N SER A 114 -0.50 -22.89 1.30
CA SER A 114 -1.59 -23.51 0.55
C SER A 114 -2.50 -22.50 -0.19
N LEU A 115 -2.34 -21.21 0.10
CA LEU A 115 -3.17 -20.14 -0.45
C LEU A 115 -2.77 -19.79 -1.89
N SER A 116 -3.75 -19.42 -2.70
CA SER A 116 -3.51 -18.75 -3.98
C SER A 116 -2.81 -17.40 -3.78
N GLY A 117 -2.24 -16.83 -4.84
CA GLY A 117 -1.58 -15.53 -4.79
C GLY A 117 -2.49 -14.41 -4.27
N GLY A 118 -3.72 -14.35 -4.77
CA GLY A 118 -4.69 -13.34 -4.37
C GLY A 118 -5.18 -13.50 -2.92
N GLU A 119 -5.46 -14.74 -2.48
CA GLU A 119 -5.81 -15.01 -1.08
C GLU A 119 -4.67 -14.63 -0.15
N ARG A 120 -3.46 -15.02 -0.47
CA ARG A 120 -2.27 -14.69 0.30
C ARG A 120 -2.06 -13.18 0.43
N GLN A 121 -2.24 -12.44 -0.67
CA GLN A 121 -2.12 -10.98 -0.63
C GLN A 121 -3.18 -10.34 0.29
N ARG A 122 -4.44 -10.81 0.25
CA ARG A 122 -5.49 -10.34 1.16
C ARG A 122 -5.19 -10.67 2.63
N VAL A 123 -4.61 -11.84 2.90
CA VAL A 123 -4.18 -12.22 4.27
C VAL A 123 -3.05 -11.32 4.78
N TRP A 124 -2.07 -10.96 3.93
CA TRP A 124 -1.04 -9.99 4.30
C TRP A 124 -1.62 -8.59 4.59
N ILE A 125 -2.62 -8.17 3.80
CA ILE A 125 -3.35 -6.92 4.08
C ILE A 125 -4.12 -7.05 5.40
N ALA A 126 -4.74 -8.19 5.69
CA ALA A 126 -5.42 -8.44 6.97
C ALA A 126 -4.45 -8.29 8.16
N MET A 127 -3.26 -8.88 8.08
CA MET A 127 -2.21 -8.71 9.09
C MET A 127 -1.84 -7.22 9.28
N ALA A 128 -1.65 -6.49 8.18
CA ALA A 128 -1.35 -5.06 8.25
C ALA A 128 -2.50 -4.25 8.87
N LEU A 129 -3.76 -4.60 8.59
CA LEU A 129 -4.95 -3.96 9.18
C LEU A 129 -5.12 -4.31 10.65
N ALA A 130 -4.79 -5.54 11.07
CA ALA A 130 -4.81 -5.94 12.48
C ALA A 130 -3.87 -5.08 13.33
N GLN A 131 -2.85 -4.48 12.73
CA GLN A 131 -1.96 -3.49 13.37
C GLN A 131 -2.68 -2.15 13.66
N GLN A 132 -3.87 -1.91 13.10
CA GLN A 132 -4.65 -0.66 13.20
C GLN A 132 -3.83 0.60 12.84
N PRO A 133 -3.15 0.62 11.69
CA PRO A 133 -2.29 1.72 11.32
C PRO A 133 -3.10 2.96 10.89
N LYS A 134 -2.53 4.15 11.07
CA LYS A 134 -3.02 5.39 10.44
C LYS A 134 -2.52 5.58 9.02
N LEU A 135 -1.39 4.96 8.71
CA LEU A 135 -0.76 4.96 7.39
C LEU A 135 -0.46 3.52 6.95
N LEU A 136 -1.08 3.09 5.87
CA LEU A 136 -0.78 1.81 5.22
C LEU A 136 0.13 2.06 4.02
N VAL A 137 1.30 1.45 4.03
CA VAL A 137 2.32 1.57 2.98
C VAL A 137 2.45 0.26 2.24
N LEU A 138 2.29 0.28 0.93
CA LEU A 138 2.24 -0.92 0.08
C LEU A 138 3.24 -0.80 -1.08
N ASP A 139 4.16 -1.74 -1.18
CA ASP A 139 5.10 -1.83 -2.29
C ASP A 139 4.56 -2.81 -3.34
N GLU A 140 3.93 -2.29 -4.40
CA GLU A 140 3.36 -3.05 -5.51
C GLU A 140 2.34 -4.13 -5.10
N PRO A 141 1.24 -3.77 -4.43
CA PRO A 141 0.31 -4.74 -3.84
C PRO A 141 -0.46 -5.59 -4.85
N THR A 142 -0.45 -5.25 -6.13
CA THR A 142 -1.21 -5.93 -7.20
C THR A 142 -0.32 -6.73 -8.16
N THR A 143 1.00 -6.71 -7.97
CA THR A 143 1.96 -7.41 -8.85
C THR A 143 1.80 -8.93 -8.71
N TYR A 144 1.91 -9.66 -9.83
CA TYR A 144 1.71 -11.12 -9.96
C TYR A 144 0.29 -11.63 -9.70
N LEU A 145 -0.70 -10.75 -9.61
CA LEU A 145 -2.09 -11.13 -9.48
C LEU A 145 -2.83 -11.03 -10.81
N ASP A 146 -3.84 -11.87 -11.00
CA ASP A 146 -4.78 -11.70 -12.10
C ASP A 146 -5.66 -10.45 -11.90
N ILE A 147 -6.33 -10.03 -12.97
CA ILE A 147 -7.09 -8.77 -12.99
C ILE A 147 -8.21 -8.73 -11.94
N ASN A 148 -8.84 -9.88 -11.65
CA ASN A 148 -9.91 -9.94 -10.66
C ASN A 148 -9.38 -9.64 -9.26
N HIS A 149 -8.30 -10.33 -8.86
CA HIS A 149 -7.67 -10.11 -7.56
C HIS A 149 -7.05 -8.71 -7.43
N GLN A 150 -6.48 -8.16 -8.51
CA GLN A 150 -6.01 -6.77 -8.52
C GLN A 150 -7.15 -5.80 -8.20
N LEU A 151 -8.29 -5.94 -8.87
CA LEU A 151 -9.47 -5.09 -8.65
C LEU A 151 -10.02 -5.25 -7.23
N GLU A 152 -10.10 -6.48 -6.71
CA GLU A 152 -10.54 -6.74 -5.34
C GLU A 152 -9.69 -5.99 -4.30
N ILE A 153 -8.36 -6.00 -4.48
CA ILE A 153 -7.44 -5.27 -3.59
C ILE A 153 -7.62 -3.77 -3.71
N MET A 154 -7.72 -3.24 -4.93
CA MET A 154 -7.88 -1.81 -5.13
C MET A 154 -9.21 -1.29 -4.57
N GLU A 155 -10.31 -2.03 -4.75
CA GLU A 155 -11.62 -1.68 -4.17
C GLU A 155 -11.61 -1.83 -2.64
N LEU A 156 -10.91 -2.82 -2.07
CA LEU A 156 -10.71 -2.95 -0.63
C LEU A 156 -10.00 -1.71 -0.07
N LEU A 157 -8.86 -1.31 -0.66
CA LEU A 157 -8.10 -0.13 -0.21
C LEU A 157 -8.91 1.15 -0.31
N LYS A 158 -9.68 1.33 -1.39
CA LYS A 158 -10.59 2.46 -1.58
C LYS A 158 -11.70 2.49 -0.53
N ARG A 159 -12.29 1.33 -0.21
CA ARG A 159 -13.31 1.21 0.84
C ARG A 159 -12.75 1.56 2.21
N LEU A 160 -11.58 1.00 2.58
CA LEU A 160 -10.90 1.30 3.83
C LEU A 160 -10.56 2.79 3.98
N ASN A 161 -10.06 3.41 2.91
CA ASN A 161 -9.81 4.84 2.90
C ASN A 161 -11.08 5.65 3.13
N LYS A 162 -12.18 5.31 2.44
CA LYS A 162 -13.45 6.04 2.52
C LYS A 162 -14.15 5.86 3.88
N GLU A 163 -14.14 4.64 4.44
CA GLU A 163 -14.93 4.31 5.64
C GLU A 163 -14.16 4.55 6.93
N GLN A 164 -12.82 4.47 6.91
CA GLN A 164 -11.97 4.56 8.09
C GLN A 164 -10.97 5.72 8.06
N ASP A 165 -11.05 6.57 7.03
CA ASP A 165 -10.09 7.66 6.80
C ASP A 165 -8.61 7.19 6.76
N LEU A 166 -8.41 5.91 6.38
CA LEU A 166 -7.09 5.30 6.31
C LEU A 166 -6.22 5.99 5.26
N THR A 167 -5.08 6.51 5.67
CA THR A 167 -4.09 7.04 4.73
C THR A 167 -3.37 5.88 4.04
N VAL A 168 -3.30 5.91 2.71
CA VAL A 168 -2.61 4.87 1.93
C VAL A 168 -1.51 5.50 1.09
N LEU A 169 -0.31 4.93 1.17
CA LEU A 169 0.80 5.21 0.27
C LEU A 169 1.16 3.92 -0.45
N MET A 170 1.11 3.91 -1.77
CA MET A 170 1.42 2.70 -2.53
C MET A 170 2.27 2.98 -3.76
N VAL A 171 3.03 1.98 -4.18
CA VAL A 171 3.70 1.94 -5.49
C VAL A 171 2.81 1.15 -6.44
N LEU A 172 2.56 1.67 -7.63
CA LEU A 172 1.86 0.95 -8.69
C LEU A 172 2.66 1.03 -10.01
N HIS A 173 2.50 -0.01 -10.83
CA HIS A 173 3.04 -0.04 -12.20
C HIS A 173 1.97 0.26 -13.25
N GLU A 174 0.73 -0.12 -12.97
CA GLU A 174 -0.41 0.05 -13.85
C GLU A 174 -0.90 1.50 -13.81
N LEU A 175 -0.68 2.24 -14.91
CA LEU A 175 -1.02 3.67 -15.01
C LEU A 175 -2.52 3.92 -14.84
N THR A 176 -3.36 3.05 -15.42
CA THR A 176 -4.82 3.18 -15.30
C THR A 176 -5.28 3.01 -13.86
N GLN A 177 -4.77 2.00 -13.14
CA GLN A 177 -5.08 1.82 -11.71
C GLN A 177 -4.59 3.02 -10.88
N ALA A 178 -3.36 3.49 -11.13
CA ALA A 178 -2.82 4.66 -10.45
C ALA A 178 -3.71 5.89 -10.62
N VAL A 179 -4.18 6.15 -11.84
CA VAL A 179 -5.05 7.30 -12.13
C VAL A 179 -6.45 7.14 -11.51
N GLN A 180 -7.02 5.93 -11.52
CA GLN A 180 -8.39 5.70 -11.05
C GLN A 180 -8.54 5.67 -9.53
N TYR A 181 -7.52 5.16 -8.83
CA TYR A 181 -7.61 4.90 -7.39
C TYR A 181 -6.87 5.92 -6.52
N SER A 182 -6.06 6.82 -7.11
CA SER A 182 -5.27 7.77 -6.33
C SER A 182 -5.89 9.15 -6.29
N HIS A 183 -5.93 9.72 -5.08
CA HIS A 183 -6.24 11.14 -4.88
C HIS A 183 -5.04 12.02 -5.22
N TYR A 184 -3.84 11.55 -4.83
CA TYR A 184 -2.56 12.20 -5.07
C TYR A 184 -1.59 11.24 -5.76
N MET A 185 -0.70 11.80 -6.53
CA MET A 185 0.32 11.05 -7.24
C MET A 185 1.67 11.74 -7.11
N ALA A 186 2.73 10.96 -7.00
CA ALA A 186 4.11 11.41 -7.11
C ALA A 186 4.80 10.60 -8.20
N VAL A 187 5.42 11.29 -9.14
CA VAL A 187 6.03 10.72 -10.34
C VAL A 187 7.54 10.82 -10.22
N ILE A 188 8.21 9.67 -10.31
CA ILE A 188 9.67 9.58 -10.14
C ILE A 188 10.30 9.11 -11.45
N LYS A 189 11.34 9.79 -11.86
CA LYS A 189 12.21 9.42 -12.99
C LYS A 189 13.67 9.61 -12.59
N GLU A 190 14.50 8.59 -12.81
CA GLU A 190 15.97 8.65 -12.58
C GLU A 190 16.35 9.17 -11.18
N GLY A 191 15.63 8.75 -10.14
CA GLY A 191 15.86 9.17 -8.76
C GLY A 191 15.33 10.55 -8.40
N HIS A 192 14.69 11.27 -9.32
CA HIS A 192 14.15 12.61 -9.12
C HIS A 192 12.62 12.61 -9.08
N LEU A 193 12.05 13.46 -8.22
CA LEU A 193 10.62 13.74 -8.21
C LEU A 193 10.30 14.74 -9.36
N VAL A 194 9.65 14.23 -10.40
CA VAL A 194 9.35 15.02 -11.61
C VAL A 194 8.04 15.81 -11.46
N ALA A 195 7.04 15.17 -10.84
CA ALA A 195 5.76 15.80 -10.57
C ALA A 195 5.15 15.25 -9.28
N SER A 196 4.41 16.08 -8.56
CA SER A 196 3.61 15.65 -7.41
C SER A 196 2.42 16.57 -7.19
N GLY A 197 1.28 16.00 -6.82
CA GLY A 197 0.05 16.78 -6.57
C GLY A 197 -1.21 15.94 -6.66
N GLU A 198 -2.35 16.60 -6.70
CA GLU A 198 -3.64 15.95 -6.97
C GLU A 198 -3.58 15.25 -8.34
N THR A 199 -3.94 13.98 -8.38
CA THR A 199 -3.88 13.16 -9.60
C THR A 199 -4.56 13.85 -10.78
N SER A 200 -5.75 14.40 -10.59
CA SER A 200 -6.52 15.08 -11.64
C SER A 200 -5.83 16.30 -12.24
N LYS A 201 -4.90 16.92 -11.51
CA LYS A 201 -4.21 18.16 -11.92
C LYS A 201 -2.85 17.90 -12.59
N ILE A 202 -2.16 16.83 -12.18
CA ILE A 202 -0.79 16.60 -12.65
C ILE A 202 -0.71 15.66 -13.84
N ILE A 203 -1.73 14.83 -14.09
CA ILE A 203 -1.69 13.90 -15.22
C ILE A 203 -1.94 14.63 -16.54
N SER A 204 -1.02 14.44 -17.49
CA SER A 204 -1.12 14.92 -18.87
C SER A 204 -0.46 13.91 -19.82
N ASP A 205 -0.81 14.00 -21.10
CA ASP A 205 -0.20 13.17 -22.13
C ASP A 205 1.32 13.41 -22.20
N GLU A 206 1.76 14.69 -22.04
CA GLU A 206 3.18 15.03 -21.99
C GLU A 206 3.91 14.35 -20.83
N LEU A 207 3.31 14.36 -19.61
CA LEU A 207 3.92 13.71 -18.44
C LEU A 207 4.19 12.23 -18.71
N PHE A 208 3.22 11.51 -19.29
CA PHE A 208 3.39 10.08 -19.57
C PHE A 208 4.41 9.84 -20.70
N ARG A 209 4.42 10.69 -21.72
CA ARG A 209 5.41 10.64 -22.78
C ARG A 209 6.83 10.84 -22.25
N ASP A 210 7.03 11.88 -21.44
CA ASP A 210 8.36 12.26 -20.95
C ASP A 210 8.89 11.24 -19.92
N VAL A 211 8.01 10.69 -19.08
CA VAL A 211 8.44 9.81 -17.99
C VAL A 211 8.53 8.35 -18.44
N PHE A 212 7.55 7.87 -19.20
CA PHE A 212 7.41 6.45 -19.54
C PHE A 212 7.75 6.13 -21.00
N SER A 213 8.01 7.15 -21.83
CA SER A 213 8.24 7.01 -23.29
C SER A 213 7.06 6.31 -23.99
N VAL A 214 5.83 6.58 -23.52
CA VAL A 214 4.60 6.06 -24.12
C VAL A 214 3.69 7.19 -24.56
N ASP A 215 3.10 7.02 -25.74
CA ASP A 215 2.04 7.90 -26.21
C ASP A 215 0.70 7.41 -25.62
N VAL A 216 0.03 8.29 -24.91
CA VAL A 216 -1.24 7.97 -24.25
C VAL A 216 -2.33 8.93 -24.69
N GLN A 217 -3.54 8.58 -24.42
CA GLN A 217 -4.70 9.46 -24.45
C GLN A 217 -5.43 9.35 -23.13
N LEU A 218 -5.72 10.49 -22.52
CA LEU A 218 -6.54 10.57 -21.32
C LEU A 218 -8.00 10.70 -21.73
N ASP A 219 -8.76 9.61 -21.55
CA ASP A 219 -10.18 9.60 -21.76
C ASP A 219 -10.92 9.85 -20.43
N THR A 220 -12.09 10.48 -20.49
CA THR A 220 -12.99 10.64 -19.34
C THR A 220 -14.28 9.88 -19.63
N PHE A 221 -14.59 8.92 -18.78
CA PHE A 221 -15.85 8.18 -18.85
C PHE A 221 -16.43 8.08 -17.43
N ASP A 222 -17.69 8.39 -17.27
CA ASP A 222 -18.41 8.37 -15.98
C ASP A 222 -17.65 9.12 -14.85
N ASN A 223 -17.17 10.34 -15.16
CA ASN A 223 -16.35 11.19 -14.29
C ASN A 223 -15.03 10.58 -13.80
N LYS A 224 -14.59 9.48 -14.42
CA LYS A 224 -13.29 8.85 -14.14
C LYS A 224 -12.36 9.04 -15.33
N LYS A 225 -11.08 9.29 -15.05
CA LYS A 225 -10.05 9.34 -16.07
C LYS A 225 -9.47 7.95 -16.32
N TYR A 226 -9.23 7.66 -17.58
CA TYR A 226 -8.64 6.42 -18.06
C TYR A 226 -7.42 6.73 -18.90
N VAL A 227 -6.38 5.93 -18.74
CA VAL A 227 -5.17 6.03 -19.57
C VAL A 227 -5.28 5.00 -20.68
N ARG A 228 -5.43 5.45 -21.90
CA ARG A 228 -5.36 4.62 -23.09
C ARG A 228 -3.97 4.72 -23.70
N VAL A 229 -3.19 3.65 -23.64
CA VAL A 229 -1.88 3.59 -24.30
C VAL A 229 -2.09 3.40 -25.79
N LYS A 230 -1.47 4.29 -26.60
CA LYS A 230 -1.51 4.26 -28.09
C LYS A 230 -0.30 3.54 -28.66
N GLY A 231 0.86 3.68 -28.01
CA GLY A 231 2.12 3.11 -28.49
C GLY A 231 3.33 3.66 -27.76
N LEU A 232 4.49 3.32 -28.25
CA LEU A 232 5.76 3.93 -27.81
C LEU A 232 5.96 5.28 -28.49
N VAL A 233 6.64 6.17 -27.80
CA VAL A 233 7.14 7.41 -28.43
C VAL A 233 8.36 7.05 -29.29
N GLU A 234 8.35 7.41 -30.59
CA GLU A 234 9.49 7.26 -31.50
C GLU A 234 10.60 8.26 -31.19
#